data_f341a60923439a44fafd2a5037368121
#
_entry.id   f341a60923439a44fafd2a5037368121
#
_cell.length_a   1.000
_cell.length_b   1.000
_cell.length_c   1.000
_cell.angle_alpha   90.00
_cell.angle_beta   90.00
_cell.angle_gamma   90.00
#
_symmetry.space_group_name_H-M   'P 1'
#
loop_
_entity.id
_entity.type
_entity.pdbx_description
1 polymer ?
#
loop_
_entity_poly.entity_id
_entity_poly.type
_entity_poly.pdbx_seq_one_letter_code
_entity_poly.pdbx_strand_id
1 'polypeptide(L)'
;MNNILKLPSLLGIFFSVILTVFTTNLKAQTVQVEDPMNLRTIMEKLGHDMETVTRAISTEDWLLISKLAPEIAHHAEPPMSEKVQILTWLGTDAGEFRSFDMQVQEAATEMGEAAKQADGQRVIGAFAKTQQSCLACHQSFRQPFIKRFYGER
;
A
#
# COMPACT_ATOMS: atom_id res chain seq x y z
N MET A 1 -96.12 -24.36 25.68
CA MET A 1 -95.71 -25.77 25.55
C MET A 1 -94.34 -25.75 24.96
N ASN A 2 -93.40 -25.88 25.85
CA ASN A 2 -92.40 -26.93 25.89
C ASN A 2 -91.55 -27.01 24.61
N ASN A 3 -90.25 -27.02 24.58
CA ASN A 3 -89.17 -27.56 25.38
C ASN A 3 -87.86 -26.88 24.96
N ILE A 4 -87.08 -26.46 25.90
CA ILE A 4 -85.93 -27.17 26.50
C ILE A 4 -84.81 -27.57 25.54
N LEU A 5 -83.69 -26.92 25.82
CA LEU A 5 -82.29 -27.49 25.95
C LEU A 5 -81.63 -27.99 24.71
N LYS A 6 -80.46 -27.64 24.49
CA LYS A 6 -79.21 -27.94 25.24
C LYS A 6 -78.05 -27.22 24.60
N LEU A 7 -77.30 -26.59 25.43
CA LEU A 7 -75.85 -26.42 25.22
C LEU A 7 -75.17 -27.79 25.16
N PRO A 8 -74.13 -27.97 24.39
CA PRO A 8 -72.81 -28.01 24.97
C PRO A 8 -71.75 -27.33 24.10
N SER A 9 -70.98 -26.67 24.83
CA SER A 9 -69.61 -27.03 25.21
C SER A 9 -68.56 -26.78 24.12
N LEU A 10 -67.95 -25.66 24.30
CA LEU A 10 -66.54 -25.55 24.60
C LEU A 10 -65.63 -26.60 23.96
N LEU A 11 -64.92 -26.25 22.93
CA LEU A 11 -63.55 -26.67 22.84
C LEU A 11 -62.73 -25.55 22.26
N GLY A 12 -62.03 -24.84 23.15
CA GLY A 12 -61.06 -23.82 22.80
C GLY A 12 -59.86 -24.46 22.14
N ILE A 13 -59.64 -24.12 20.91
CA ILE A 13 -58.37 -24.39 20.29
C ILE A 13 -57.48 -23.15 20.48
N PHE A 14 -56.68 -23.22 21.51
CA PHE A 14 -55.53 -22.28 21.68
C PHE A 14 -54.54 -22.54 20.53
N PHE A 15 -54.64 -21.72 19.51
CA PHE A 15 -53.58 -21.71 18.49
C PHE A 15 -52.42 -20.89 19.04
N SER A 16 -51.50 -21.60 19.71
CA SER A 16 -50.27 -21.02 20.22
C SER A 16 -49.33 -20.72 19.02
N VAL A 17 -49.38 -19.44 18.58
CA VAL A 17 -48.41 -18.99 17.57
C VAL A 17 -47.08 -18.85 18.29
N ILE A 18 -46.21 -19.87 18.12
CA ILE A 18 -44.81 -19.76 18.52
C ILE A 18 -44.10 -18.89 17.50
N LEU A 19 -43.94 -17.61 17.85
CA LEU A 19 -43.14 -16.66 17.12
C LEU A 19 -41.65 -16.99 17.39
N THR A 20 -41.06 -17.86 16.57
CA THR A 20 -39.64 -18.12 16.58
C THR A 20 -38.90 -16.88 16.04
N VAL A 21 -38.40 -16.07 16.97
CA VAL A 21 -37.52 -14.96 16.64
C VAL A 21 -36.18 -15.56 16.18
N PHE A 22 -35.97 -15.65 14.87
CA PHE A 22 -34.66 -15.92 14.31
C PHE A 22 -33.78 -14.68 14.54
N THR A 23 -33.03 -14.67 15.62
CA THR A 23 -31.93 -13.72 15.79
C THR A 23 -30.80 -14.11 14.84
N THR A 24 -30.80 -13.51 13.67
CA THR A 24 -29.62 -13.56 12.78
C THR A 24 -28.51 -12.78 13.46
N ASN A 25 -27.57 -13.52 14.04
CA ASN A 25 -26.31 -12.94 14.46
C ASN A 25 -25.55 -12.44 13.21
N LEU A 26 -25.77 -11.16 12.84
CA LEU A 26 -24.90 -10.47 11.89
C LEU A 26 -23.57 -10.30 12.62
N LYS A 27 -22.64 -11.24 12.42
CA LYS A 27 -21.24 -10.98 12.74
C LYS A 27 -20.80 -9.85 11.82
N ALA A 28 -20.69 -8.66 12.37
CA ALA A 28 -19.95 -7.58 11.71
C ALA A 28 -18.54 -8.12 11.49
N GLN A 29 -18.21 -8.45 10.24
CA GLN A 29 -16.83 -8.66 9.84
C GLN A 29 -16.14 -7.30 10.02
N THR A 30 -15.41 -7.17 11.12
CA THR A 30 -14.42 -6.11 11.23
C THR A 30 -13.47 -6.32 10.07
N VAL A 31 -13.57 -5.45 9.07
CA VAL A 31 -12.52 -5.30 8.06
C VAL A 31 -11.27 -4.96 8.86
N GLN A 32 -10.40 -5.93 9.05
CA GLN A 32 -9.07 -5.69 9.57
C GLN A 32 -8.39 -4.84 8.51
N VAL A 33 -8.28 -3.55 8.77
CA VAL A 33 -7.36 -2.68 8.04
C VAL A 33 -5.98 -3.18 8.48
N GLU A 34 -5.37 -4.04 7.66
CA GLU A 34 -3.98 -4.43 7.85
C GLU A 34 -3.17 -3.14 7.89
N ASP A 35 -2.30 -3.00 8.89
CA ASP A 35 -1.39 -1.87 8.97
C ASP A 35 -0.64 -1.76 7.63
N PRO A 36 -0.56 -0.55 7.05
CA PRO A 36 0.09 -0.39 5.76
C PRO A 36 1.53 -0.89 5.86
N MET A 37 1.94 -1.72 4.88
CA MET A 37 3.30 -2.23 4.83
C MET A 37 4.31 -1.07 4.86
N ASN A 38 5.41 -1.24 5.58
CA ASN A 38 6.45 -0.21 5.70
C ASN A 38 7.07 0.18 4.36
N LEU A 39 7.08 -0.73 3.36
CA LEU A 39 7.49 -0.39 2.00
C LEU A 39 6.67 0.77 1.42
N ARG A 40 5.39 0.86 1.73
CA ARG A 40 4.56 1.99 1.31
C ARG A 40 5.07 3.31 1.85
N THR A 41 5.36 3.37 3.15
CA THR A 41 5.90 4.56 3.81
C THR A 41 7.27 4.95 3.23
N ILE A 42 8.11 3.95 2.92
CA ILE A 42 9.39 4.16 2.26
C ILE A 42 9.19 4.79 0.87
N MET A 43 8.26 4.26 0.07
CA MET A 43 7.93 4.81 -1.25
C MET A 43 7.35 6.22 -1.18
N GLU A 44 6.52 6.52 -0.17
CA GLU A 44 5.98 7.86 0.07
C GLU A 44 7.11 8.86 0.41
N LYS A 45 8.06 8.46 1.28
CA LYS A 45 9.24 9.30 1.58
C LYS A 45 10.08 9.55 0.33
N LEU A 46 10.40 8.51 -0.44
CA LEU A 46 11.16 8.65 -1.69
C LEU A 46 10.47 9.60 -2.68
N GLY A 47 9.15 9.52 -2.81
CA GLY A 47 8.38 10.44 -3.64
C GLY A 47 8.52 11.90 -3.16
N HIS A 48 8.44 12.14 -1.86
CA HIS A 48 8.62 13.47 -1.28
C HIS A 48 10.05 14.00 -1.44
N ASP A 49 11.06 13.14 -1.27
CA ASP A 49 12.45 13.51 -1.48
C ASP A 49 12.70 13.91 -2.93
N MET A 50 12.16 13.19 -3.91
CA MET A 50 12.26 13.51 -5.34
C MET A 50 11.51 14.81 -5.70
N GLU A 51 10.37 15.09 -5.08
CA GLU A 51 9.67 16.38 -5.20
C GLU A 51 10.58 17.54 -4.71
N THR A 52 11.23 17.33 -3.57
CA THR A 52 12.15 18.32 -2.99
C THR A 52 13.37 18.54 -3.88
N VAL A 53 13.93 17.47 -4.46
CA VAL A 53 15.02 17.57 -5.44
C VAL A 53 14.57 18.35 -6.67
N THR A 54 13.36 18.15 -7.19
CA THR A 54 12.83 18.91 -8.33
C THR A 54 12.83 20.41 -8.06
N ARG A 55 12.36 20.81 -6.87
CA ARG A 55 12.38 22.20 -6.44
C ARG A 55 13.80 22.73 -6.28
N ALA A 56 14.69 21.96 -5.66
CA ALA A 56 16.08 22.34 -5.45
C ALA A 56 16.85 22.54 -6.76
N ILE A 57 16.59 21.72 -7.79
CA ILE A 57 17.14 21.91 -9.13
C ILE A 57 16.70 23.27 -9.69
N SER A 58 15.41 23.61 -9.58
CA SER A 58 14.86 24.86 -10.11
C SER A 58 15.40 26.13 -9.42
N THR A 59 15.89 25.99 -8.19
CA THR A 59 16.48 27.07 -7.39
C THR A 59 18.02 27.01 -7.29
N GLU A 60 18.63 26.06 -7.99
CA GLU A 60 20.09 25.79 -7.95
C GLU A 60 20.62 25.51 -6.53
N ASP A 61 19.78 24.95 -5.64
CA ASP A 61 20.17 24.54 -4.29
C ASP A 61 20.94 23.21 -4.32
N TRP A 62 22.16 23.25 -4.85
CA TRP A 62 23.04 22.09 -4.97
C TRP A 62 23.40 21.48 -3.60
N LEU A 63 23.46 22.30 -2.55
CA LEU A 63 23.73 21.84 -1.20
C LEU A 63 22.60 20.93 -0.71
N LEU A 64 21.35 21.30 -0.93
CA LEU A 64 20.19 20.48 -0.55
C LEU A 64 20.18 19.16 -1.33
N ILE A 65 20.44 19.20 -2.65
CA ILE A 65 20.50 17.99 -3.47
C ILE A 65 21.62 17.04 -3.00
N SER A 66 22.81 17.59 -2.68
CA SER A 66 23.93 16.78 -2.21
C SER A 66 23.66 16.08 -0.86
N LYS A 67 22.69 16.57 -0.08
CA LYS A 67 22.21 15.94 1.18
C LYS A 67 21.10 14.92 0.93
N LEU A 68 20.14 15.21 0.07
CA LEU A 68 19.01 14.34 -0.19
C LEU A 68 19.35 13.13 -1.08
N ALA A 69 20.22 13.32 -2.06
CA ALA A 69 20.57 12.24 -2.99
C ALA A 69 21.14 10.99 -2.30
N PRO A 70 22.04 11.07 -1.30
CA PRO A 70 22.44 9.91 -0.51
C PRO A 70 21.31 9.25 0.28
N GLU A 71 20.30 10.02 0.75
CA GLU A 71 19.14 9.46 1.44
C GLU A 71 18.24 8.66 0.49
N ILE A 72 18.13 9.11 -0.78
CA ILE A 72 17.44 8.38 -1.83
C ILE A 72 18.22 7.12 -2.21
N ALA A 73 19.55 7.23 -2.40
CA ALA A 73 20.42 6.12 -2.76
C ALA A 73 20.44 5.02 -1.68
N HIS A 74 20.40 5.41 -0.41
CA HIS A 74 20.48 4.50 0.73
C HIS A 74 19.20 4.53 1.56
N HIS A 75 18.05 4.56 0.88
CA HIS A 75 16.75 4.57 1.54
C HIS A 75 16.56 3.37 2.45
N ALA A 76 15.67 3.52 3.43
CA ALA A 76 15.38 2.46 4.38
C ALA A 76 14.86 1.19 3.68
N GLU A 77 15.20 0.05 4.23
CA GLU A 77 14.59 -1.22 3.85
C GLU A 77 13.39 -1.53 4.76
N PRO A 78 12.37 -2.26 4.27
CA PRO A 78 11.31 -2.74 5.12
C PRO A 78 11.84 -3.72 6.18
N PRO A 79 11.14 -3.90 7.31
CA PRO A 79 11.51 -4.88 8.33
C PRO A 79 11.70 -6.29 7.74
N MET A 80 12.55 -7.10 8.37
CA MET A 80 12.91 -8.42 7.85
C MET A 80 11.68 -9.31 7.59
N SER A 81 10.66 -9.26 8.44
CA SER A 81 9.42 -10.03 8.26
C SER A 81 8.68 -9.66 6.98
N GLU A 82 8.59 -8.37 6.67
CA GLU A 82 7.98 -7.85 5.45
C GLU A 82 8.85 -8.13 4.23
N LYS A 83 10.17 -7.97 4.36
CA LYS A 83 11.13 -8.29 3.30
C LYS A 83 11.03 -9.76 2.86
N VAL A 84 10.89 -10.69 3.81
CA VAL A 84 10.68 -12.12 3.51
C VAL A 84 9.36 -12.34 2.77
N GLN A 85 8.27 -11.68 3.16
CA GLN A 85 6.98 -11.81 2.48
C GLN A 85 7.07 -11.31 1.02
N ILE A 86 7.72 -10.15 0.82
CA ILE A 86 7.91 -9.56 -0.51
C ILE A 86 8.76 -10.48 -1.39
N LEU A 87 9.90 -10.97 -0.90
CA LEU A 87 10.78 -11.85 -1.65
C LEU A 87 10.12 -13.18 -1.97
N THR A 88 9.33 -13.74 -1.05
CA THR A 88 8.56 -14.97 -1.29
C THR A 88 7.51 -14.77 -2.38
N TRP A 89 6.84 -13.61 -2.39
CA TRP A 89 5.87 -13.27 -3.41
C TRP A 89 6.53 -13.04 -4.78
N LEU A 90 7.65 -12.36 -4.83
CA LEU A 90 8.40 -12.11 -6.07
C LEU A 90 8.94 -13.41 -6.71
N GLY A 91 9.33 -14.39 -5.90
CA GLY A 91 9.87 -15.66 -6.41
C GLY A 91 11.05 -15.43 -7.38
N THR A 92 10.88 -15.84 -8.62
CA THR A 92 11.91 -15.71 -9.69
C THR A 92 12.18 -14.25 -10.08
N ASP A 93 11.22 -13.36 -9.86
CA ASP A 93 11.32 -11.95 -10.27
C ASP A 93 12.09 -11.08 -9.25
N ALA A 94 12.51 -11.69 -8.11
CA ALA A 94 13.27 -10.98 -7.07
C ALA A 94 14.61 -10.40 -7.60
N GLY A 95 15.20 -11.03 -8.60
CA GLY A 95 16.43 -10.54 -9.25
C GLY A 95 16.17 -9.25 -10.03
N GLU A 96 15.09 -9.20 -10.79
CA GLU A 96 14.69 -8.03 -11.57
C GLU A 96 14.29 -6.87 -10.64
N PHE A 97 13.49 -7.15 -9.61
CA PHE A 97 13.13 -6.17 -8.59
C PHE A 97 14.36 -5.52 -7.97
N ARG A 98 15.35 -6.31 -7.56
CA ARG A 98 16.61 -5.81 -6.99
C ARG A 98 17.40 -5.00 -8.02
N SER A 99 17.37 -5.38 -9.29
CA SER A 99 18.08 -4.64 -10.36
C SER A 99 17.57 -3.21 -10.50
N PHE A 100 16.27 -3.00 -10.42
CA PHE A 100 15.68 -1.64 -10.43
C PHE A 100 16.10 -0.82 -9.22
N ASP A 101 16.12 -1.44 -8.04
CA ASP A 101 16.57 -0.80 -6.81
C ASP A 101 18.03 -0.33 -6.92
N MET A 102 18.90 -1.20 -7.40
CA MET A 102 20.32 -0.86 -7.65
C MET A 102 20.50 0.28 -8.65
N GLN A 103 19.68 0.34 -9.71
CA GLN A 103 19.71 1.44 -10.68
C GLN A 103 19.31 2.77 -10.04
N VAL A 104 18.32 2.78 -9.12
CA VAL A 104 17.96 3.97 -8.36
C VAL A 104 19.13 4.40 -7.47
N GLN A 105 19.77 3.46 -6.76
CA GLN A 105 20.92 3.74 -5.89
C GLN A 105 22.08 4.36 -6.67
N GLU A 106 22.43 3.79 -7.81
CA GLU A 106 23.51 4.28 -8.67
C GLU A 106 23.21 5.68 -9.21
N ALA A 107 22.01 5.88 -9.77
CA ALA A 107 21.64 7.16 -10.35
C ALA A 107 21.53 8.27 -9.28
N ALA A 108 20.98 7.96 -8.10
CA ALA A 108 20.90 8.93 -7.01
C ALA A 108 22.28 9.26 -6.43
N THR A 109 23.21 8.28 -6.38
CA THR A 109 24.61 8.52 -5.99
C THR A 109 25.28 9.47 -6.98
N GLU A 110 25.12 9.23 -8.30
CA GLU A 110 25.64 10.12 -9.35
C GLU A 110 25.07 11.56 -9.19
N MET A 111 23.78 11.67 -8.89
CA MET A 111 23.13 12.97 -8.66
C MET A 111 23.76 13.73 -7.49
N GLY A 112 24.02 13.04 -6.38
CA GLY A 112 24.68 13.63 -5.22
C GLY A 112 26.11 14.12 -5.50
N GLU A 113 26.88 13.31 -6.23
CA GLU A 113 28.24 13.68 -6.63
C GLU A 113 28.28 14.86 -7.62
N ALA A 114 27.35 14.92 -8.57
CA ALA A 114 27.19 16.05 -9.46
C ALA A 114 26.80 17.32 -8.71
N ALA A 115 25.91 17.22 -7.72
CA ALA A 115 25.48 18.35 -6.90
C ALA A 115 26.62 18.92 -6.04
N LYS A 116 27.52 18.09 -5.50
CA LYS A 116 28.71 18.54 -4.77
C LYS A 116 29.64 19.38 -5.63
N GLN A 117 29.60 19.18 -6.96
CA GLN A 117 30.39 19.91 -7.93
C GLN A 117 29.65 21.11 -8.54
N ALA A 118 28.41 21.36 -8.10
CA ALA A 118 27.50 22.36 -8.68
C ALA A 118 27.29 22.17 -10.21
N ASP A 119 27.41 20.92 -10.70
CA ASP A 119 27.20 20.57 -12.10
C ASP A 119 25.73 20.31 -12.38
N GLY A 120 24.96 21.36 -12.63
CA GLY A 120 23.52 21.29 -12.83
C GLY A 120 23.10 20.40 -14.01
N GLN A 121 23.90 20.33 -15.08
CA GLN A 121 23.59 19.47 -16.23
C GLN A 121 23.71 17.99 -15.87
N ARG A 122 24.74 17.63 -15.14
CA ARG A 122 24.88 16.26 -14.63
C ARG A 122 23.84 15.93 -13.58
N VAL A 123 23.47 16.87 -12.71
CA VAL A 123 22.36 16.69 -11.74
C VAL A 123 21.07 16.35 -12.46
N ILE A 124 20.69 17.13 -13.50
CA ILE A 124 19.48 16.87 -14.29
C ILE A 124 19.54 15.49 -14.96
N GLY A 125 20.68 15.14 -15.54
CA GLY A 125 20.88 13.83 -16.18
C GLY A 125 20.68 12.67 -15.21
N ALA A 126 21.29 12.75 -14.03
CA ALA A 126 21.18 11.74 -12.97
C ALA A 126 19.77 11.69 -12.36
N PHE A 127 19.13 12.85 -12.16
CA PHE A 127 17.72 12.93 -11.75
C PHE A 127 16.80 12.20 -12.73
N ALA A 128 16.98 12.44 -14.04
CA ALA A 128 16.19 11.75 -15.07
C ALA A 128 16.37 10.23 -15.02
N LYS A 129 17.61 9.74 -14.85
CA LYS A 129 17.91 8.32 -14.69
C LYS A 129 17.20 7.74 -13.44
N THR A 130 17.26 8.43 -12.31
CA THR A 130 16.58 8.04 -11.07
C THR A 130 15.09 7.88 -11.32
N GLN A 131 14.42 8.86 -11.93
CA GLN A 131 12.99 8.80 -12.25
C GLN A 131 12.64 7.66 -13.23
N GLN A 132 13.48 7.42 -14.23
CA GLN A 132 13.28 6.32 -15.18
C GLN A 132 13.33 4.96 -14.48
N SER A 133 14.26 4.76 -13.55
CA SER A 133 14.39 3.53 -12.76
C SER A 133 13.20 3.33 -11.83
N CYS A 134 12.74 4.39 -11.15
CA CYS A 134 11.51 4.36 -10.35
C CYS A 134 10.30 3.95 -11.21
N LEU A 135 10.13 4.57 -12.38
CA LEU A 135 9.03 4.29 -13.30
C LEU A 135 9.07 2.84 -13.80
N ALA A 136 10.23 2.34 -14.21
CA ALA A 136 10.40 0.98 -14.72
C ALA A 136 9.99 -0.07 -13.67
N CYS A 137 10.48 0.07 -12.43
CA CYS A 137 10.07 -0.77 -11.31
C CYS A 137 8.55 -0.70 -11.06
N HIS A 138 7.97 0.50 -11.04
CA HIS A 138 6.54 0.69 -10.82
C HIS A 138 5.68 0.09 -11.94
N GLN A 139 6.12 0.14 -13.18
CA GLN A 139 5.42 -0.48 -14.31
C GLN A 139 5.36 -1.99 -14.17
N SER A 140 6.45 -2.62 -13.71
CA SER A 140 6.50 -4.07 -13.52
C SER A 140 5.78 -4.55 -12.24
N PHE A 141 5.98 -3.86 -11.12
CA PHE A 141 5.65 -4.41 -9.80
C PHE A 141 4.57 -3.67 -9.02
N ARG A 142 4.33 -2.37 -9.24
CA ARG A 142 3.46 -1.57 -8.37
C ARG A 142 2.02 -2.08 -8.32
N GLN A 143 1.37 -2.33 -9.46
CA GLN A 143 -0.01 -2.79 -9.48
C GLN A 143 -0.19 -4.21 -8.94
N PRO A 144 0.63 -5.21 -9.35
CA PRO A 144 0.60 -6.53 -8.75
C PRO A 144 0.84 -6.51 -7.24
N PHE A 145 1.75 -5.66 -6.74
CA PHE A 145 2.04 -5.48 -5.33
C PHE A 145 0.82 -4.95 -4.56
N ILE A 146 0.19 -3.88 -5.07
CA ILE A 146 -1.01 -3.30 -4.46
C ILE A 146 -2.10 -4.35 -4.36
N LYS A 147 -2.37 -5.07 -5.45
CA LYS A 147 -3.38 -6.14 -5.47
C LYS A 147 -3.08 -7.23 -4.44
N ARG A 148 -1.82 -7.63 -4.31
CA ARG A 148 -1.40 -8.70 -3.40
C ARG A 148 -1.47 -8.34 -1.93
N PHE A 149 -1.03 -7.13 -1.57
CA PHE A 149 -0.82 -6.74 -0.17
C PHE A 149 -1.85 -5.75 0.37
N TYR A 150 -2.60 -5.06 -0.49
CA TYR A 150 -3.61 -4.08 -0.06
C TYR A 150 -5.03 -4.39 -0.56
N GLY A 151 -5.21 -5.43 -1.36
CA GLY A 151 -6.49 -5.79 -1.95
C GLY A 151 -6.87 -4.92 -3.16
N GLU A 152 -7.94 -5.31 -3.83
CA GLU A 152 -8.56 -4.50 -4.90
C GLU A 152 -9.38 -3.38 -4.27
N ARG A 153 -9.13 -2.12 -4.68
CA ARG A 153 -9.98 -0.97 -4.35
C ARG A 153 -10.98 -0.75 -5.47
#